data_fd1725b3b27ddfa8aaf19f141cefd91e
#
_entry.id   fd1725b3b27ddfa8aaf19f141cefd91e
#
_cell.length_a   1.000
_cell.length_b   1.000
_cell.length_c   1.000
_cell.angle_alpha   90.00
_cell.angle_beta   90.00
_cell.angle_gamma   90.00
#
_symmetry.space_group_name_H-M   'P 1'
#
loop_
_entity.id
_entity.type
_entity.pdbx_description
1 polymer ?
#
loop_
_entity_poly.entity_id
_entity_poly.type
_entity_poly.pdbx_seq_one_letter_code
_entity_poly.pdbx_strand_id
1 'polypeptide(L)'
;MFIVREIFHLQFGRYREAKQLLDEAMKNQLLLQPQESRILTDFSGEGYRLILELPYETLAAYEADLKKELNETGWKEWYEKFKQLVRSSEREILKQVTKMGKNT
;
A
#
# COMPACT_ATOMS: atom_id res chain seq x y z
N MET A 1 17.93 -0.32 1.60
CA MET A 1 16.54 -0.69 1.28
C MET A 1 15.61 0.01 2.27
N PHE A 2 14.60 0.66 1.74
CA PHE A 2 13.54 1.29 2.53
C PHE A 2 12.24 0.54 2.29
N ILE A 3 11.43 0.41 3.34
CA ILE A 3 10.12 -0.23 3.23
C ILE A 3 9.07 0.83 3.55
N VAL A 4 8.27 1.19 2.56
CA VAL A 4 7.15 2.11 2.74
C VAL A 4 5.93 1.27 3.10
N ARG A 5 5.28 1.58 4.20
CA ARG A 5 4.05 0.91 4.62
C ARG A 5 2.90 1.91 4.62
N GLU A 6 1.93 1.66 3.75
CA GLU A 6 0.69 2.42 3.75
C GLU A 6 -0.33 1.62 4.54
N ILE A 7 -0.75 2.14 5.67
CA ILE A 7 -1.63 1.44 6.60
C ILE A 7 -3.02 2.07 6.54
N PHE A 8 -3.99 1.29 6.10
CA PHE A 8 -5.38 1.76 6.00
C PHE A 8 -6.21 1.07 7.07
N HIS A 9 -6.84 1.86 7.94
CA HIS A 9 -7.80 1.36 8.92
C HIS A 9 -9.17 1.47 8.27
N LEU A 10 -9.77 0.32 7.96
CA LEU A 10 -11.01 0.29 7.21
C LEU A 10 -12.23 0.52 8.08
N GLN A 11 -13.32 0.97 7.48
CA GLN A 11 -14.62 0.98 8.11
C GLN A 11 -15.03 -0.47 8.41
N PHE A 12 -15.74 -0.65 9.51
CA PHE A 12 -16.20 -1.98 9.92
C PHE A 12 -16.97 -2.65 8.80
N GLY A 13 -16.60 -3.90 8.50
CA GLY A 13 -17.29 -4.70 7.50
C GLY A 13 -16.97 -4.35 6.04
N ARG A 14 -16.03 -3.46 5.77
CA ARG A 14 -15.72 -3.00 4.42
C ARG A 14 -14.49 -3.64 3.79
N TYR A 15 -13.94 -4.67 4.40
CA TYR A 15 -12.71 -5.30 3.91
C TYR A 15 -12.85 -5.80 2.46
N ARG A 16 -13.93 -6.51 2.16
CA ARG A 16 -14.11 -7.09 0.84
C ARG A 16 -14.15 -6.04 -0.25
N GLU A 17 -14.91 -4.98 -0.03
CA GLU A 17 -15.01 -3.88 -0.99
C GLU A 17 -13.67 -3.19 -1.18
N ALA A 18 -12.95 -2.94 -0.07
CA ALA A 18 -11.64 -2.29 -0.13
C ALA A 18 -10.63 -3.15 -0.90
N LYS A 19 -10.63 -4.47 -0.64
CA LYS A 19 -9.74 -5.39 -1.33
C LYS A 19 -10.03 -5.43 -2.83
N GLN A 20 -11.31 -5.42 -3.20
CA GLN A 20 -11.70 -5.39 -4.61
C GLN A 20 -11.21 -4.12 -5.30
N LEU A 21 -11.32 -2.97 -4.63
CA LEU A 21 -10.83 -1.72 -5.18
C LEU A 21 -9.30 -1.71 -5.33
N LEU A 22 -8.58 -2.32 -4.38
CA LEU A 22 -7.13 -2.46 -4.51
C LEU A 22 -6.74 -3.36 -5.68
N ASP A 23 -7.46 -4.47 -5.85
CA ASP A 23 -7.20 -5.38 -6.97
C ASP A 23 -7.45 -4.68 -8.30
N GLU A 24 -8.51 -3.89 -8.39
CA GLU A 24 -8.83 -3.09 -9.57
C GLU A 24 -7.72 -2.07 -9.85
N ALA A 25 -7.26 -1.37 -8.81
CA ALA A 25 -6.20 -0.37 -8.96
C ALA A 25 -4.90 -0.99 -9.44
N MET A 26 -4.56 -2.18 -8.94
CA MET A 26 -3.36 -2.88 -9.39
C MET A 26 -3.47 -3.30 -10.85
N LYS A 27 -4.63 -3.82 -11.24
CA LYS A 27 -4.88 -4.24 -12.61
C LYS A 27 -4.77 -3.05 -13.58
N ASN A 28 -5.24 -1.89 -13.17
CA ASN A 28 -5.25 -0.68 -13.98
C ASN A 28 -4.01 0.18 -13.78
N GLN A 29 -3.02 -0.32 -13.05
CA GLN A 29 -1.75 0.35 -12.81
C GLN A 29 -1.91 1.72 -12.14
N LEU A 30 -2.87 1.81 -11.22
CA LEU A 30 -3.13 3.04 -10.47
C LEU A 30 -2.37 3.12 -9.15
N LEU A 31 -1.71 2.05 -8.74
CA LEU A 31 -0.96 1.99 -7.49
C LEU A 31 0.51 1.70 -7.75
N LEU A 32 1.36 2.15 -6.82
CA LEU A 32 2.77 1.79 -6.81
C LEU A 32 2.90 0.29 -6.63
N GLN A 33 3.69 -0.34 -7.48
CA GLN A 33 3.93 -1.78 -7.41
C GLN A 33 5.39 -2.10 -7.68
N PRO A 34 6.32 -1.63 -6.82
CA PRO A 34 7.71 -2.04 -6.95
C PRO A 34 7.81 -3.55 -6.74
N GLN A 35 8.93 -4.14 -7.17
CA GLN A 35 9.13 -5.57 -6.99
C GLN A 35 9.04 -5.95 -5.52
N GLU A 36 8.50 -7.13 -5.25
CA GLU A 36 8.33 -7.67 -3.90
C GLU A 36 7.37 -6.88 -3.02
N SER A 37 6.48 -6.09 -3.63
CA SER A 37 5.40 -5.44 -2.90
C SER A 37 4.42 -6.47 -2.36
N ARG A 38 3.84 -6.17 -1.21
CA ARG A 38 2.88 -7.08 -0.57
C ARG A 38 1.68 -6.30 -0.05
N ILE A 39 0.52 -6.98 -0.05
CA ILE A 39 -0.67 -6.49 0.62
C ILE A 39 -0.91 -7.43 1.80
N LEU A 40 -0.97 -6.85 2.98
CA LEU A 40 -1.16 -7.60 4.22
C LEU A 40 -2.46 -7.18 4.86
N THR A 41 -3.05 -8.10 5.62
CA THR A 41 -4.20 -7.77 6.46
C THR A 41 -4.02 -8.45 7.81
N ASP A 42 -4.82 -8.06 8.79
CA ASP A 42 -4.73 -8.65 10.12
C ASP A 42 -5.24 -10.09 10.11
N PHE A 43 -4.40 -11.00 10.55
CA PHE A 43 -4.83 -12.33 10.95
C PHE A 43 -5.32 -12.27 12.41
N SER A 44 -4.59 -11.51 13.22
CA SER A 44 -4.98 -11.15 14.58
C SER A 44 -4.45 -9.73 14.82
N GLY A 45 -4.90 -9.08 15.87
CA GLY A 45 -4.49 -7.71 16.18
C GLY A 45 -5.68 -6.77 16.11
N GLU A 46 -5.49 -5.58 15.53
CA GLU A 46 -6.56 -4.58 15.49
C GLU A 46 -7.77 -4.97 14.66
N GLY A 47 -7.57 -5.74 13.60
CA GLY A 47 -8.63 -6.09 12.68
C GLY A 47 -8.94 -4.96 11.68
N TYR A 48 -9.45 -5.32 10.50
CA TYR A 48 -9.87 -4.37 9.46
C TYR A 48 -8.76 -3.44 8.99
N ARG A 49 -7.50 -3.88 8.99
CA ARG A 49 -6.43 -3.11 8.35
C ARG A 49 -6.08 -3.74 7.02
N LEU A 50 -5.76 -2.87 6.04
CA LEU A 50 -5.06 -3.26 4.83
C LEU A 50 -3.74 -2.51 4.82
N ILE A 51 -2.65 -3.22 4.60
CA ILE A 51 -1.31 -2.66 4.65
C ILE A 51 -0.61 -2.95 3.33
N LEU A 52 -0.18 -1.89 2.65
CA LEU A 52 0.66 -2.03 1.46
C LEU A 52 2.10 -1.91 1.91
N GLU A 53 2.91 -2.89 1.57
CA GLU A 53 4.33 -2.87 1.92
C GLU A 53 5.14 -2.79 0.64
N LEU A 54 5.85 -1.68 0.47
CA LEU A 54 6.50 -1.30 -0.79
C LEU A 54 8.00 -1.12 -0.58
N PRO A 55 8.83 -2.08 -1.05
CA PRO A 55 10.27 -1.95 -0.92
C PRO A 55 10.85 -1.02 -1.99
N TYR A 56 11.76 -0.14 -1.58
CA TYR A 56 12.48 0.76 -2.49
C TYR A 56 13.96 0.80 -2.12
N GLU A 57 14.83 0.79 -3.12
CA GLU A 57 16.27 0.91 -2.89
C GLU A 57 16.63 2.27 -2.32
N THR A 58 15.98 3.32 -2.82
CA THR A 58 16.25 4.70 -2.40
C THR A 58 14.94 5.46 -2.18
N LEU A 59 15.00 6.50 -1.37
CA LEU A 59 13.85 7.38 -1.18
C LEU A 59 13.53 8.17 -2.43
N ALA A 60 14.55 8.50 -3.24
CA ALA A 60 14.33 9.20 -4.50
C ALA A 60 13.49 8.36 -5.46
N ALA A 61 13.71 7.05 -5.50
CA ALA A 61 12.91 6.15 -6.35
C ALA A 61 11.45 6.14 -5.88
N TYR A 62 11.24 6.12 -4.57
CA TYR A 62 9.89 6.19 -4.02
C TYR A 62 9.19 7.51 -4.40
N GLU A 63 9.89 8.63 -4.25
CA GLU A 63 9.31 9.94 -4.60
C GLU A 63 8.94 10.03 -6.07
N ALA A 64 9.79 9.50 -6.95
CA ALA A 64 9.53 9.50 -8.39
C ALA A 64 8.27 8.69 -8.71
N ASP A 65 8.15 7.50 -8.11
CA ASP A 65 6.97 6.66 -8.30
C ASP A 65 5.71 7.31 -7.75
N LEU A 66 5.80 7.97 -6.61
CA LEU A 66 4.67 8.64 -6.00
C LEU A 66 4.12 9.75 -6.89
N LYS A 67 5.00 10.56 -7.47
CA LYS A 67 4.60 11.60 -8.41
C LYS A 67 3.90 11.02 -9.62
N LYS A 68 4.43 9.90 -10.12
CA LYS A 68 3.84 9.22 -11.27
C LYS A 68 2.44 8.70 -10.94
N GLU A 69 2.26 8.10 -9.76
CA GLU A 69 0.95 7.62 -9.32
C GLU A 69 -0.06 8.74 -9.27
N LEU A 70 0.30 9.86 -8.63
CA LEU A 70 -0.61 10.99 -8.45
C LEU A 70 -1.03 11.62 -9.77
N ASN A 71 -0.23 11.46 -10.83
CA ASN A 71 -0.53 11.99 -12.16
C ASN A 71 -1.18 10.96 -13.07
N GLU A 72 -1.41 9.74 -12.60
CA GLU A 72 -1.99 8.69 -13.43
C GLU A 72 -3.47 8.97 -13.70
N THR A 73 -3.89 8.77 -14.96
CA THR A 73 -5.30 8.93 -15.32
C THR A 73 -6.15 7.93 -14.57
N GLY A 74 -7.19 8.42 -13.91
CA GLY A 74 -8.11 7.57 -13.16
C GLY A 74 -7.76 7.38 -11.69
N TRP A 75 -6.56 7.80 -11.25
CA TRP A 75 -6.16 7.65 -9.86
C TRP A 75 -7.09 8.40 -8.91
N LYS A 76 -7.39 9.66 -9.23
CA LYS A 76 -8.21 10.52 -8.37
C LYS A 76 -9.62 9.94 -8.19
N GLU A 77 -10.20 9.47 -9.28
CA GLU A 77 -11.54 8.87 -9.26
C GLU A 77 -11.56 7.60 -8.43
N TRP A 78 -10.56 6.74 -8.62
CA TRP A 78 -10.42 5.52 -7.82
C TRP A 78 -10.23 5.86 -6.34
N TYR A 79 -9.37 6.82 -6.04
CA TYR A 79 -9.08 7.22 -4.67
C TYR A 79 -10.32 7.74 -3.94
N GLU A 80 -11.17 8.49 -4.64
CA GLU A 80 -12.40 8.99 -4.05
C GLU A 80 -13.35 7.86 -3.61
N LYS A 81 -13.34 6.76 -4.32
CA LYS A 81 -14.11 5.57 -3.93
C LYS A 81 -13.46 4.86 -2.76
N PHE A 82 -12.15 4.67 -2.83
CA PHE A 82 -11.43 3.92 -1.81
C PHE A 82 -11.48 4.62 -0.44
N LYS A 83 -11.28 5.92 -0.43
CA LYS A 83 -11.22 6.64 0.84
C LYS A 83 -12.52 6.59 1.64
N GLN A 84 -13.66 6.36 0.98
CA GLN A 84 -14.93 6.21 1.67
C GLN A 84 -15.00 4.94 2.52
N LEU A 85 -14.15 3.96 2.21
CA LEU A 85 -14.09 2.71 2.94
C LEU A 85 -13.05 2.75 4.06
N VAL A 86 -12.27 3.83 4.12
CA VAL A 86 -11.16 3.98 5.05
C VAL A 86 -11.56 4.96 6.17
N ARG A 87 -11.39 4.53 7.42
CA ARG A 87 -11.63 5.36 8.58
C ARG A 87 -10.46 6.31 8.84
N SER A 88 -9.24 5.78 8.70
CA SER A 88 -8.02 6.56 8.87
C SER A 88 -6.87 5.85 8.16
N SER A 89 -5.80 6.57 7.92
CA SER A 89 -4.62 5.98 7.30
C SER A 89 -3.36 6.62 7.88
N GLU A 90 -2.26 5.89 7.77
CA GLU A 90 -0.96 6.37 8.19
C GLU A 90 0.10 5.76 7.31
N ARG A 91 1.25 6.42 7.24
CA ARG A 91 2.39 5.96 6.47
C ARG A 91 3.60 5.85 7.36
N GLU A 92 4.30 4.74 7.23
CA GLU A 92 5.60 4.56 7.86
C GLU A 92 6.62 4.33 6.77
N ILE A 93 7.83 4.88 6.97
CA ILE A 93 8.95 4.57 6.09
C ILE A 93 10.03 3.99 6.98
N LEU A 94 10.29 2.70 6.80
CA LEU A 94 11.25 1.97 7.61
C LEU A 94 12.52 1.73 6.83
N LYS A 95 13.65 1.79 7.50
CA LYS A 95 14.95 1.50 6.88
C LYS A 95 15.36 0.10 7.29
N GLN A 96 15.66 -0.74 6.31
CA GLN A 96 16.21 -2.06 6.59
C GLN A 96 17.65 -1.90 7.01
N VAL A 97 17.98 -2.31 8.22
CA VAL A 97 19.34 -2.19 8.75
C VAL A 97 20.15 -3.48 8.58
N THR A 98 19.45 -4.62 8.56
CA THR A 98 20.10 -5.92 8.44
C THR A 98 19.11 -6.90 7.85
N LYS A 99 19.57 -7.70 6.91
CA LYS A 99 18.77 -8.81 6.40
C LYS A 99 18.92 -9.99 7.34
N MET A 100 17.81 -10.56 7.78
CA MET A 100 17.81 -11.74 8.62
C MET A 100 17.33 -12.94 7.83
N GLY A 101 17.74 -14.11 8.31
CA GLY A 101 17.35 -15.38 7.72
C GLY A 101 18.54 -16.09 7.10
N LYS A 102 18.33 -17.37 6.80
CA LYS A 102 19.38 -18.17 6.19
C LYS A 102 19.45 -17.90 4.70
N ASN A 103 20.65 -17.61 4.23
CA ASN A 103 20.91 -17.52 2.79
C ASN A 103 21.33 -18.92 2.33
N THR A 104 20.40 -19.64 1.78
CA THR A 104 20.66 -20.96 1.24
C THR A 104 20.62 -20.93 -0.26
#